data_09fa0488bed337de1f03093327a7ee89
#
_entry.id   09fa0488bed337de1f03093327a7ee89
#
_cell.length_a   1.000
_cell.length_b   1.000
_cell.length_c   1.000
_cell.angle_alpha   90.00
_cell.angle_beta   90.00
_cell.angle_gamma   90.00
#
_symmetry.space_group_name_H-M   'P 1'
#
loop_
_entity.id
_entity.type
_entity.pdbx_description
1 polymer ?
#
loop_
_entity_poly.entity_id
_entity_poly.type
_entity_poly.pdbx_seq_one_letter_code
_entity_poly.pdbx_strand_id
1 'polypeptide(L)'
;ESIDTEEINIDDYLSDDEIPDYRTQANNYSADDEDKRVPYAAGTSFTQYLLNQLNTVYLDDQEWAIAEFLVGSVDESGYIRRPLPDIMDDLAFTQNIYVEEDKIKQVLKIVQDLDPPGVAARSLDECLIIQLKRKEPKPSVELAINILERSFEYFTKKHYSKLIQKHHVSEEELKEEISEIE
;
A
#
# COMPACT_ATOMS: atom_id res chain seq x y z
N GLU A 1 74.21 -33.85 -0.83
CA GLU A 1 73.13 -34.44 -1.66
C GLU A 1 72.16 -33.36 -2.02
N SER A 2 72.31 -32.90 -3.29
CA SER A 2 71.42 -31.88 -3.86
C SER A 2 70.18 -32.58 -4.42
N ILE A 3 69.03 -32.18 -3.96
CA ILE A 3 67.76 -32.64 -4.50
C ILE A 3 67.45 -31.74 -5.70
N ASP A 4 67.53 -32.32 -6.89
CA ASP A 4 67.02 -31.69 -8.13
C ASP A 4 65.52 -31.52 -8.04
N THR A 5 65.10 -30.28 -7.94
CA THR A 5 63.71 -29.89 -8.17
C THR A 5 63.52 -29.80 -9.68
N GLU A 6 62.92 -30.83 -10.28
CA GLU A 6 62.41 -30.74 -11.64
C GLU A 6 61.32 -29.64 -11.67
N GLU A 7 61.61 -28.54 -12.35
CA GLU A 7 60.61 -27.52 -12.67
C GLU A 7 59.56 -28.14 -13.58
N ILE A 8 58.39 -28.38 -13.04
CA ILE A 8 57.22 -28.81 -13.83
C ILE A 8 56.79 -27.63 -14.68
N ASN A 9 57.06 -27.73 -15.98
CA ASN A 9 56.68 -26.72 -16.97
C ASN A 9 55.13 -26.80 -17.18
N ILE A 10 54.41 -25.85 -16.61
CA ILE A 10 52.93 -25.80 -16.64
C ILE A 10 52.44 -25.54 -18.08
N ASP A 11 53.27 -24.98 -18.96
CA ASP A 11 52.92 -24.68 -20.35
C ASP A 11 52.68 -25.91 -21.24
N ASP A 12 53.20 -27.09 -20.85
CA ASP A 12 52.95 -28.35 -21.57
C ASP A 12 51.57 -28.98 -21.27
N TYR A 13 50.88 -28.49 -20.25
CA TYR A 13 49.51 -28.94 -19.91
C TYR A 13 48.43 -28.02 -20.41
N LEU A 14 48.76 -26.87 -20.95
CA LEU A 14 47.83 -25.92 -21.56
C LEU A 14 47.95 -25.98 -23.09
N SER A 15 47.74 -27.17 -23.66
CA SER A 15 47.50 -27.26 -25.09
C SER A 15 46.11 -26.71 -25.41
N ASP A 16 46.07 -25.64 -26.17
CA ASP A 16 44.92 -24.84 -26.58
C ASP A 16 43.93 -25.59 -27.49
N ASP A 17 44.11 -26.89 -27.68
CA ASP A 17 43.35 -27.71 -28.62
C ASP A 17 42.20 -28.54 -27.99
N GLU A 18 41.95 -28.44 -26.68
CA GLU A 18 40.86 -29.19 -26.02
C GLU A 18 39.79 -28.33 -25.36
N ILE A 19 39.59 -27.11 -25.82
CA ILE A 19 38.38 -26.39 -25.46
C ILE A 19 37.27 -26.83 -26.41
N PRO A 20 36.27 -27.62 -25.96
CA PRO A 20 35.22 -28.07 -26.86
C PRO A 20 34.49 -26.86 -27.43
N ASP A 21 34.36 -26.80 -28.74
CA ASP A 21 33.81 -25.70 -29.54
C ASP A 21 32.36 -25.28 -29.12
N TYR A 22 31.69 -26.14 -28.34
CA TYR A 22 30.35 -25.85 -27.79
C TYR A 22 30.37 -24.82 -26.65
N ARG A 23 31.53 -24.52 -26.02
CA ARG A 23 31.63 -23.50 -24.96
C ARG A 23 31.80 -22.07 -25.48
N THR A 24 32.20 -21.91 -26.73
CA THR A 24 32.40 -20.60 -27.36
C THR A 24 31.19 -20.14 -28.18
N GLN A 25 30.21 -21.01 -28.44
CA GLN A 25 28.97 -20.66 -29.12
C GLN A 25 27.80 -20.43 -28.13
N ALA A 26 28.01 -19.51 -27.19
CA ALA A 26 26.90 -19.03 -26.33
C ALA A 26 26.10 -17.91 -27.01
N ASN A 27 26.14 -17.80 -28.34
CA ASN A 27 25.29 -16.91 -29.10
C ASN A 27 24.37 -17.74 -30.02
N ASN A 28 23.45 -18.47 -29.41
CA ASN A 28 22.34 -19.06 -30.12
C ASN A 28 21.22 -18.01 -30.29
N TYR A 29 21.55 -16.89 -30.91
CA TYR A 29 20.57 -15.98 -31.48
C TYR A 29 20.14 -16.56 -32.81
N SER A 30 19.05 -17.32 -32.80
CA SER A 30 18.29 -17.57 -34.01
C SER A 30 17.77 -16.24 -34.54
N ALA A 31 17.92 -15.97 -35.83
CA ALA A 31 17.34 -14.77 -36.47
C ALA A 31 15.82 -14.73 -36.40
N ASP A 32 15.21 -15.77 -35.81
CA ASP A 32 13.76 -15.92 -35.56
C ASP A 32 13.39 -15.74 -34.07
N ASP A 33 14.37 -15.51 -33.19
CA ASP A 33 14.15 -14.98 -31.87
C ASP A 33 13.96 -13.45 -32.00
N GLU A 34 12.91 -13.05 -32.69
CA GLU A 34 12.27 -11.79 -32.37
C GLU A 34 12.01 -11.84 -30.88
N ASP A 35 12.72 -10.95 -30.13
CA ASP A 35 12.43 -10.64 -28.75
C ASP A 35 10.91 -10.59 -28.58
N LYS A 36 10.32 -11.71 -28.19
CA LYS A 36 9.01 -11.72 -27.59
C LYS A 36 9.18 -11.02 -26.25
N ARG A 37 9.41 -9.73 -26.31
CA ARG A 37 9.08 -8.83 -25.23
C ARG A 37 7.61 -9.05 -25.03
N VAL A 38 7.28 -10.00 -24.15
CA VAL A 38 5.95 -10.08 -23.59
C VAL A 38 5.68 -8.63 -23.15
N PRO A 39 4.75 -7.90 -23.80
CA PRO A 39 4.45 -6.59 -23.31
C PRO A 39 3.99 -6.85 -21.88
N TYR A 40 4.78 -6.42 -20.90
CA TYR A 40 4.29 -6.22 -19.56
C TYR A 40 3.09 -5.31 -19.79
N ALA A 41 1.89 -5.88 -19.79
CA ALA A 41 0.69 -5.11 -19.64
C ALA A 41 0.94 -4.37 -18.35
N ALA A 42 1.32 -3.08 -18.46
CA ALA A 42 1.52 -2.23 -17.32
C ALA A 42 0.17 -2.24 -16.59
N GLY A 43 0.09 -3.05 -15.55
CA GLY A 43 -1.10 -3.13 -14.73
C GLY A 43 -1.38 -1.70 -14.27
N THR A 44 -2.63 -1.27 -14.33
CA THR A 44 -3.04 0.04 -13.85
C THR A 44 -2.47 0.21 -12.44
N SER A 45 -1.65 1.25 -12.21
CA SER A 45 -1.10 1.48 -10.87
C SER A 45 -2.24 1.73 -9.89
N PHE A 46 -2.02 1.45 -8.60
CA PHE A 46 -3.03 1.69 -7.57
C PHE A 46 -3.51 3.16 -7.58
N THR A 47 -2.58 4.09 -7.70
CA THR A 47 -2.88 5.53 -7.86
C THR A 47 -3.79 5.78 -9.07
N GLN A 48 -3.49 5.19 -10.23
CA GLN A 48 -4.32 5.34 -11.43
C GLN A 48 -5.70 4.71 -11.26
N TYR A 49 -5.80 3.61 -10.53
CA TYR A 49 -7.07 2.97 -10.20
C TYR A 49 -7.96 3.91 -9.36
N LEU A 50 -7.39 4.58 -8.34
CA LEU A 50 -8.11 5.56 -7.53
C LEU A 50 -8.52 6.81 -8.35
N LEU A 51 -7.62 7.33 -9.19
CA LEU A 51 -7.93 8.46 -10.07
C LEU A 51 -9.06 8.14 -11.06
N ASN A 52 -9.10 6.92 -11.59
CA ASN A 52 -10.18 6.49 -12.47
C ASN A 52 -11.54 6.47 -11.74
N GLN A 53 -11.57 6.10 -10.47
CA GLN A 53 -12.78 6.17 -9.65
C GLN A 53 -13.18 7.64 -9.39
N LEU A 54 -12.22 8.51 -9.06
CA LEU A 54 -12.49 9.95 -8.87
C LEU A 54 -13.15 10.59 -10.09
N ASN A 55 -12.82 10.17 -11.31
CA ASN A 55 -13.46 10.64 -12.54
C ASN A 55 -14.98 10.38 -12.58
N THR A 56 -15.50 9.49 -11.76
CA THR A 56 -16.94 9.21 -11.67
C THR A 56 -17.65 10.07 -10.62
N VAL A 57 -16.89 10.77 -9.78
CA VAL A 57 -17.41 11.63 -8.71
C VAL A 57 -17.49 13.07 -9.22
N TYR A 58 -18.58 13.76 -8.89
CA TYR A 58 -18.71 15.17 -9.22
C TYR A 58 -17.90 16.02 -8.24
N LEU A 59 -16.83 16.64 -8.74
CA LEU A 59 -15.92 17.52 -8.00
C LEU A 59 -15.74 18.84 -8.79
N ASP A 60 -15.57 19.95 -8.09
CA ASP A 60 -15.11 21.18 -8.72
C ASP A 60 -13.60 21.11 -9.02
N ASP A 61 -13.07 22.05 -9.81
CA ASP A 61 -11.67 22.05 -10.24
C ASP A 61 -10.70 22.11 -9.04
N GLN A 62 -11.06 22.82 -7.97
CA GLN A 62 -10.25 22.91 -6.76
C GLN A 62 -10.31 21.60 -5.96
N GLU A 63 -11.50 21.04 -5.79
CA GLU A 63 -11.70 19.75 -5.12
C GLU A 63 -10.97 18.62 -5.85
N TRP A 64 -11.02 18.65 -7.19
CA TRP A 64 -10.30 17.68 -8.02
C TRP A 64 -8.79 17.76 -7.78
N ALA A 65 -8.20 18.95 -7.81
CA ALA A 65 -6.77 19.12 -7.58
C ALA A 65 -6.35 18.67 -6.19
N ILE A 66 -7.16 18.95 -5.15
CA ILE A 66 -6.93 18.46 -3.79
C ILE A 66 -7.04 16.93 -3.74
N ALA A 67 -8.05 16.33 -4.37
CA ALA A 67 -8.26 14.90 -4.38
C ALA A 67 -7.12 14.16 -5.10
N GLU A 68 -6.66 14.66 -6.25
CA GLU A 68 -5.52 14.13 -6.98
C GLU A 68 -4.25 14.18 -6.13
N PHE A 69 -4.00 15.28 -5.42
CA PHE A 69 -2.87 15.42 -4.51
C PHE A 69 -2.95 14.42 -3.33
N LEU A 70 -4.14 14.25 -2.74
CA LEU A 70 -4.38 13.29 -1.67
C LEU A 70 -4.13 11.85 -2.15
N VAL A 71 -4.64 11.47 -3.32
CA VAL A 71 -4.41 10.16 -3.93
C VAL A 71 -2.92 9.92 -4.18
N GLY A 72 -2.19 10.94 -4.65
CA GLY A 72 -0.74 10.90 -4.81
C GLY A 72 0.05 10.80 -3.49
N SER A 73 -0.58 11.17 -2.37
CA SER A 73 0.01 11.12 -1.02
C SER A 73 -0.25 9.81 -0.28
N VAL A 74 -1.04 8.89 -0.87
CA VAL A 74 -1.30 7.56 -0.31
C VAL A 74 -0.02 6.72 -0.38
N ASP A 75 0.36 6.12 0.74
CA ASP A 75 1.53 5.24 0.83
C ASP A 75 1.25 3.83 0.25
N GLU A 76 2.29 2.98 0.18
CA GLU A 76 2.18 1.61 -0.32
C GLU A 76 1.22 0.73 0.51
N SER A 77 0.94 1.12 1.75
CA SER A 77 0.00 0.47 2.66
C SER A 77 -1.42 0.99 2.55
N GLY A 78 -1.66 2.00 1.71
CA GLY A 78 -2.97 2.62 1.51
C GLY A 78 -3.32 3.76 2.48
N TYR A 79 -2.37 4.24 3.30
CA TYR A 79 -2.58 5.28 4.30
C TYR A 79 -2.07 6.64 3.85
N ILE A 80 -2.69 7.71 4.39
CA ILE A 80 -2.14 9.06 4.38
C ILE A 80 -1.60 9.39 5.77
N ARG A 81 -0.29 9.21 5.96
CA ARG A 81 0.36 9.43 7.26
C ARG A 81 0.78 10.87 7.51
N ARG A 82 0.76 11.69 6.46
CA ARG A 82 1.15 13.10 6.55
C ARG A 82 0.07 13.92 7.28
N PRO A 83 0.46 14.85 8.17
CA PRO A 83 -0.46 15.79 8.79
C PRO A 83 -1.17 16.65 7.74
N LEU A 84 -2.44 16.98 7.98
CA LEU A 84 -3.20 17.82 7.04
C LEU A 84 -2.63 19.23 6.87
N PRO A 85 -2.07 19.89 7.90
CA PRO A 85 -1.36 21.16 7.72
C PRO A 85 -0.20 21.08 6.74
N ASP A 86 0.59 19.99 6.76
CA ASP A 86 1.71 19.81 5.82
C ASP A 86 1.20 19.64 4.38
N ILE A 87 0.07 18.94 4.21
CA ILE A 87 -0.60 18.80 2.92
C ILE A 87 -1.13 20.15 2.42
N MET A 88 -1.66 20.96 3.31
CA MET A 88 -2.13 22.31 3.01
C MET A 88 -0.99 23.20 2.50
N ASP A 89 0.16 23.16 3.19
CA ASP A 89 1.34 23.91 2.80
C ASP A 89 1.88 23.43 1.44
N ASP A 90 1.93 22.13 1.21
CA ASP A 90 2.37 21.57 -0.07
C ASP A 90 1.44 21.98 -1.23
N LEU A 91 0.12 21.97 -1.04
CA LEU A 91 -0.84 22.44 -2.04
C LEU A 91 -0.63 23.91 -2.37
N ALA A 92 -0.38 24.74 -1.35
CA ALA A 92 -0.10 26.15 -1.54
C ALA A 92 1.21 26.37 -2.34
N PHE A 93 2.28 25.62 -2.02
CA PHE A 93 3.59 25.80 -2.66
C PHE A 93 3.68 25.16 -4.03
N THR A 94 3.09 23.99 -4.25
CA THR A 94 3.25 23.24 -5.50
C THR A 94 2.21 23.55 -6.54
N GLN A 95 0.98 23.84 -6.10
CA GLN A 95 -0.18 24.06 -7.00
C GLN A 95 -0.80 25.44 -6.88
N ASN A 96 -0.25 26.29 -6.00
CA ASN A 96 -0.79 27.64 -5.72
C ASN A 96 -2.28 27.60 -5.26
N ILE A 97 -2.66 26.52 -4.56
CA ILE A 97 -3.99 26.30 -4.03
C ILE A 97 -4.00 26.64 -2.54
N TYR A 98 -4.69 27.70 -2.18
CA TYR A 98 -4.84 28.15 -0.80
C TYR A 98 -6.21 27.74 -0.28
N VAL A 99 -6.22 26.79 0.64
CA VAL A 99 -7.45 26.23 1.24
C VAL A 99 -7.28 26.05 2.74
N GLU A 100 -8.40 26.03 3.45
CA GLU A 100 -8.43 25.73 4.86
C GLU A 100 -8.40 24.19 5.09
N GLU A 101 -7.94 23.77 6.25
CA GLU A 101 -7.86 22.36 6.62
C GLU A 101 -9.19 21.63 6.52
N ASP A 102 -10.31 22.33 6.82
CA ASP A 102 -11.65 21.75 6.75
C ASP A 102 -12.08 21.39 5.33
N LYS A 103 -11.63 22.16 4.32
CA LYS A 103 -11.86 21.81 2.91
C LYS A 103 -11.09 20.54 2.53
N ILE A 104 -9.85 20.42 2.98
CA ILE A 104 -9.05 19.19 2.76
C ILE A 104 -9.71 17.99 3.43
N LYS A 105 -10.25 18.14 4.65
CA LYS A 105 -10.99 17.07 5.34
C LYS A 105 -12.24 16.63 4.59
N GLN A 106 -12.96 17.58 3.96
CA GLN A 106 -14.12 17.26 3.15
C GLN A 106 -13.74 16.42 1.93
N VAL A 107 -12.70 16.85 1.19
CA VAL A 107 -12.22 16.12 0.02
C VAL A 107 -11.61 14.77 0.42
N LEU A 108 -10.90 14.71 1.57
CA LEU A 108 -10.36 13.46 2.10
C LEU A 108 -11.46 12.41 2.32
N LYS A 109 -12.62 12.81 2.83
CA LYS A 109 -13.76 11.88 2.99
C LYS A 109 -14.23 11.31 1.66
N ILE A 110 -14.24 12.14 0.59
CA ILE A 110 -14.58 11.67 -0.76
C ILE A 110 -13.55 10.65 -1.25
N VAL A 111 -12.27 10.88 -0.99
CA VAL A 111 -11.20 9.92 -1.34
C VAL A 111 -11.33 8.63 -0.51
N GLN A 112 -11.70 8.73 0.75
CA GLN A 112 -11.94 7.58 1.63
C GLN A 112 -13.18 6.76 1.24
N ASP A 113 -14.10 7.34 0.47
CA ASP A 113 -15.25 6.64 -0.09
C ASP A 113 -14.92 5.81 -1.35
N LEU A 114 -13.70 5.88 -1.87
CA LEU A 114 -13.25 5.06 -3.00
C LEU A 114 -12.99 3.60 -2.57
N ASP A 115 -12.84 2.73 -3.56
CA ASP A 115 -12.44 1.34 -3.36
C ASP A 115 -10.91 1.18 -3.49
N PRO A 116 -10.27 0.38 -2.64
CA PRO A 116 -10.83 -0.49 -1.57
C PRO A 116 -11.22 0.28 -0.30
N PRO A 117 -12.18 -0.27 0.51
CA PRO A 117 -12.59 0.32 1.77
C PRO A 117 -11.40 0.53 2.73
N GLY A 118 -11.31 1.72 3.33
CA GLY A 118 -10.20 2.07 4.23
C GLY A 118 -9.02 2.72 3.54
N VAL A 119 -9.07 2.92 2.20
CA VAL A 119 -8.05 3.69 1.48
C VAL A 119 -7.99 5.12 2.01
N ALA A 120 -6.80 5.71 2.00
CA ALA A 120 -6.53 7.06 2.48
C ALA A 120 -6.88 7.29 3.98
N ALA A 121 -7.03 6.24 4.76
CA ALA A 121 -7.15 6.35 6.20
C ALA A 121 -5.85 6.92 6.80
N ARG A 122 -5.95 7.65 7.89
CA ARG A 122 -4.81 8.29 8.56
C ARG A 122 -4.21 7.40 9.65
N SER A 123 -5.03 6.47 10.15
CA SER A 123 -4.67 5.53 11.21
C SER A 123 -5.44 4.21 11.05
N LEU A 124 -5.03 3.18 11.79
CA LEU A 124 -5.66 1.87 11.72
C LEU A 124 -7.12 1.89 12.23
N ASP A 125 -7.38 2.61 13.32
CA ASP A 125 -8.73 2.79 13.84
C ASP A 125 -9.66 3.45 12.81
N GLU A 126 -9.20 4.52 12.14
CA GLU A 126 -9.96 5.16 11.07
C GLU A 126 -10.21 4.20 9.89
N CYS A 127 -9.22 3.41 9.50
CA CYS A 127 -9.35 2.41 8.44
C CYS A 127 -10.46 1.39 8.78
N LEU A 128 -10.43 0.84 9.99
CA LEU A 128 -11.42 -0.12 10.45
C LEU A 128 -12.82 0.51 10.53
N ILE A 129 -12.93 1.74 11.02
CA ILE A 129 -14.20 2.48 11.08
C ILE A 129 -14.80 2.70 9.68
N ILE A 130 -13.97 3.08 8.69
CA ILE A 130 -14.42 3.24 7.31
C ILE A 130 -14.95 1.92 6.75
N GLN A 131 -14.25 0.81 6.99
CA GLN A 131 -14.69 -0.52 6.55
C GLN A 131 -16.01 -0.93 7.22
N LEU A 132 -16.15 -0.72 8.53
CA LEU A 132 -17.37 -1.02 9.27
C LEU A 132 -18.55 -0.19 8.77
N LYS A 133 -18.36 1.09 8.47
CA LYS A 133 -19.41 1.96 7.93
C LYS A 133 -19.97 1.52 6.59
N ARG A 134 -19.22 0.70 5.84
CA ARG A 134 -19.67 0.11 4.57
C ARG A 134 -20.39 -1.23 4.73
N LYS A 135 -20.32 -1.85 5.91
CA LYS A 135 -21.10 -3.04 6.22
C LYS A 135 -22.58 -2.67 6.40
N GLU A 136 -23.44 -3.68 6.34
CA GLU A 136 -24.85 -3.47 6.66
C GLU A 136 -25.01 -2.94 8.09
N PRO A 137 -25.87 -1.93 8.31
CA PRO A 137 -26.07 -1.35 9.63
C PRO A 137 -26.73 -2.40 10.55
N LYS A 138 -25.97 -2.85 11.53
CA LYS A 138 -26.39 -3.77 12.59
C LYS A 138 -26.00 -3.18 13.94
N PRO A 139 -26.73 -3.49 15.03
CA PRO A 139 -26.34 -3.02 16.36
C PRO A 139 -24.91 -3.39 16.74
N SER A 140 -24.43 -4.59 16.35
CA SER A 140 -23.05 -5.04 16.56
C SER A 140 -22.03 -4.17 15.83
N VAL A 141 -22.34 -3.75 14.61
CA VAL A 141 -21.46 -2.87 13.81
C VAL A 141 -21.39 -1.47 14.42
N GLU A 142 -22.52 -0.90 14.84
CA GLU A 142 -22.56 0.42 15.49
C GLU A 142 -21.77 0.42 16.81
N LEU A 143 -21.88 -0.65 17.58
CA LEU A 143 -21.16 -0.79 18.83
C LEU A 143 -19.65 -1.03 18.60
N ALA A 144 -19.29 -1.80 17.57
CA ALA A 144 -17.90 -1.97 17.13
C ALA A 144 -17.26 -0.62 16.74
N ILE A 145 -17.97 0.22 15.98
CA ILE A 145 -17.51 1.57 15.64
C ILE A 145 -17.30 2.41 16.92
N ASN A 146 -18.23 2.37 17.86
CA ASN A 146 -18.12 3.11 19.11
C ASN A 146 -16.94 2.66 19.97
N ILE A 147 -16.63 1.36 19.98
CA ILE A 147 -15.44 0.82 20.65
C ILE A 147 -14.17 1.35 19.99
N LEU A 148 -14.09 1.32 18.67
CA LEU A 148 -12.92 1.82 17.94
C LEU A 148 -12.72 3.33 18.14
N GLU A 149 -13.79 4.13 18.11
CA GLU A 149 -13.72 5.59 18.30
C GLU A 149 -13.28 5.98 19.72
N ARG A 150 -13.72 5.25 20.75
CA ARG A 150 -13.55 5.67 22.15
C ARG A 150 -12.58 4.83 22.95
N SER A 151 -12.23 3.66 22.48
CA SER A 151 -11.52 2.65 23.30
C SER A 151 -10.53 1.80 22.50
N PHE A 152 -10.04 2.31 21.37
CA PHE A 152 -9.12 1.60 20.48
C PHE A 152 -7.89 1.02 21.21
N GLU A 153 -7.31 1.77 22.18
CA GLU A 153 -6.18 1.27 22.96
C GLU A 153 -6.52 0.03 23.81
N TYR A 154 -7.72 -0.04 24.37
CA TYR A 154 -8.14 -1.22 25.14
C TYR A 154 -8.40 -2.41 24.22
N PHE A 155 -8.93 -2.14 23.02
CA PHE A 155 -9.14 -3.14 22.00
C PHE A 155 -7.81 -3.75 21.54
N THR A 156 -6.81 -2.95 21.15
CA THR A 156 -5.50 -3.41 20.69
C THR A 156 -4.74 -4.15 21.77
N LYS A 157 -4.89 -3.75 23.03
CA LYS A 157 -4.27 -4.41 24.19
C LYS A 157 -5.08 -5.61 24.71
N LYS A 158 -6.18 -5.96 24.06
CA LYS A 158 -7.10 -7.06 24.44
C LYS A 158 -7.62 -6.96 25.88
N HIS A 159 -7.83 -5.73 26.37
CA HIS A 159 -8.38 -5.48 27.70
C HIS A 159 -9.92 -5.59 27.71
N TYR A 160 -10.45 -6.77 27.42
CA TYR A 160 -11.87 -7.04 27.24
C TYR A 160 -12.71 -6.68 28.49
N SER A 161 -12.23 -6.97 29.69
CA SER A 161 -12.93 -6.60 30.93
C SER A 161 -13.17 -5.08 31.05
N LYS A 162 -12.24 -4.25 30.57
CA LYS A 162 -12.38 -2.79 30.58
C LYS A 162 -13.35 -2.33 29.51
N LEU A 163 -13.39 -2.98 28.35
CA LEU A 163 -14.34 -2.69 27.28
C LEU A 163 -15.77 -3.00 27.73
N ILE A 164 -16.01 -4.17 28.35
CA ILE A 164 -17.29 -4.56 28.91
C ILE A 164 -17.78 -3.52 29.92
N GLN A 165 -16.93 -3.10 30.86
CA GLN A 165 -17.28 -2.10 31.86
C GLN A 165 -17.58 -0.71 31.27
N LYS A 166 -16.77 -0.29 30.30
CA LYS A 166 -16.86 1.06 29.72
C LYS A 166 -18.06 1.22 28.78
N HIS A 167 -18.35 0.17 28.00
CA HIS A 167 -19.43 0.18 27.01
C HIS A 167 -20.73 -0.45 27.53
N HIS A 168 -20.72 -1.02 28.74
CA HIS A 168 -21.87 -1.67 29.37
C HIS A 168 -22.46 -2.82 28.53
N VAL A 169 -21.62 -3.59 27.90
CA VAL A 169 -21.94 -4.73 27.02
C VAL A 169 -21.70 -6.06 27.76
N SER A 170 -22.37 -7.11 27.34
CA SER A 170 -22.05 -8.47 27.78
C SER A 170 -20.80 -9.04 27.09
N GLU A 171 -20.28 -10.14 27.62
CA GLU A 171 -19.14 -10.84 27.00
C GLU A 171 -19.53 -11.43 25.64
N GLU A 172 -20.78 -11.84 25.46
CA GLU A 172 -21.28 -12.41 24.20
C GLU A 172 -21.41 -11.33 23.14
N GLU A 173 -21.98 -10.17 23.47
CA GLU A 173 -22.05 -9.01 22.59
C GLU A 173 -20.66 -8.54 22.16
N LEU A 174 -19.71 -8.45 23.11
CA LEU A 174 -18.34 -8.05 22.77
C LEU A 174 -17.67 -9.03 21.80
N LYS A 175 -17.95 -10.33 21.90
CA LYS A 175 -17.42 -11.32 20.93
C LYS A 175 -17.99 -11.14 19.52
N GLU A 176 -19.28 -10.84 19.42
CA GLU A 176 -19.92 -10.54 18.14
C GLU A 176 -19.31 -9.28 17.49
N GLU A 177 -19.08 -8.23 18.28
CA GLU A 177 -18.46 -6.98 17.84
C GLU A 177 -17.03 -7.19 17.36
N ILE A 178 -16.22 -7.96 18.08
CA ILE A 178 -14.85 -8.30 17.67
C ILE A 178 -14.87 -9.07 16.36
N SER A 179 -15.80 -10.01 16.18
CA SER A 179 -15.98 -10.76 14.94
C SER A 179 -16.38 -9.87 13.75
N GLU A 180 -17.04 -8.73 13.99
CA GLU A 180 -17.32 -7.76 12.92
C GLU A 180 -16.09 -6.95 12.50
N ILE A 181 -15.11 -6.79 13.41
CA ILE A 181 -13.87 -6.03 13.15
C ILE A 181 -12.83 -6.92 12.43
N GLU A 182 -12.80 -8.24 12.70
CA GLU A 182 -11.87 -9.18 12.07
C GLU A 182 -12.28 -9.54 10.63
#